data_53961e2c0534784521c12346847af12d
#
_entry.id   53961e2c0534784521c12346847af12d
#
_cell.length_a   1.000
_cell.length_b   1.000
_cell.length_c   1.000
_cell.angle_alpha   90.00
_cell.angle_beta   90.00
_cell.angle_gamma   90.00
#
_symmetry.space_group_name_H-M   'P 1'
#
loop_
_entity.id
_entity.type
_entity.pdbx_description
1 polymer ?
#
loop_
_entity_poly.entity_id
_entity_poly.type
_entity_poly.pdbx_seq_one_letter_code
_entity_poly.pdbx_strand_id
1 'polypeptide(L)'
;MIVIAIFIALLLDWLIGDPYSWPHPVKLIGNFIYACLRMENLKTRYPFLFGIFLWISTVSLTVSIAYGIMWGASQLHPILYWILWIYLAYTCLATRSLAFEALKVYKAIQSGSIEKARYQVGMIVGRETDQLTIPEICNATIETVAENASDGVIGPLLCLFIGGPVLAMGYKAINTLDSMVGYKTAKYRKIGYVSAKIDDLVNLIPARLTWLFMMASARILQLDFRNAIKIGWRDRYQHASPNSAFPESVVAGALGIQLGGAHIYHGELITKPTIGDPTRSVEPDDILTSISMLYMTTTISAFVLSIIYLIVVNY
;
A
#
# COMPACT_ATOMS: atom_id res chain seq x y z
N MET A 1 18.23 10.59 16.69
CA MET A 1 18.33 9.13 16.46
C MET A 1 17.21 8.58 15.58
N ILE A 2 15.93 8.87 15.84
CA ILE A 2 14.77 8.34 15.06
C ILE A 2 14.89 8.62 13.56
N VAL A 3 15.19 9.85 13.16
CA VAL A 3 15.36 10.22 11.74
C VAL A 3 16.41 9.33 11.06
N ILE A 4 17.57 9.16 11.71
CA ILE A 4 18.64 8.29 11.16
C ILE A 4 18.17 6.85 11.03
N ALA A 5 17.49 6.32 12.03
CA ALA A 5 16.95 4.96 12.01
C ALA A 5 15.92 4.75 10.88
N ILE A 6 15.05 5.74 10.62
CA ILE A 6 14.09 5.71 9.50
C ILE A 6 14.84 5.71 8.16
N PHE A 7 15.86 6.55 7.97
CA PHE A 7 16.63 6.53 6.73
C PHE A 7 17.40 5.21 6.52
N ILE A 8 17.92 4.61 7.59
CA ILE A 8 18.53 3.26 7.50
C ILE A 8 17.45 2.22 7.11
N ALA A 9 16.26 2.27 7.70
CA ALA A 9 15.16 1.37 7.36
C ALA A 9 14.71 1.52 5.90
N LEU A 10 14.60 2.76 5.39
CA LEU A 10 14.31 3.04 3.98
C LEU A 10 15.42 2.52 3.05
N LEU A 11 16.68 2.71 3.43
CA LEU A 11 17.81 2.20 2.64
C LEU A 11 17.77 0.66 2.58
N LEU A 12 17.48 0.00 3.69
CA LEU A 12 17.31 -1.46 3.73
C LEU A 12 16.13 -1.92 2.85
N ASP A 13 14.98 -1.23 2.92
CA ASP A 13 13.85 -1.51 2.03
C ASP A 13 14.28 -1.37 0.56
N TRP A 14 14.97 -0.31 0.18
CA TRP A 14 15.39 -0.08 -1.21
C TRP A 14 16.46 -1.06 -1.71
N LEU A 15 17.35 -1.52 -0.84
CA LEU A 15 18.44 -2.44 -1.21
C LEU A 15 18.01 -3.90 -1.17
N ILE A 16 17.23 -4.30 -0.17
CA ILE A 16 16.89 -5.70 0.09
C ILE A 16 15.46 -6.00 -0.36
N GLY A 17 14.47 -5.11 -0.03
CA GLY A 17 13.04 -5.39 -0.18
C GLY A 17 12.61 -6.53 0.74
N ASP A 18 11.57 -7.30 0.32
CA ASP A 18 11.03 -8.42 1.09
C ASP A 18 11.31 -9.75 0.39
N PRO A 19 12.48 -10.38 0.61
CA PRO A 19 12.78 -11.68 0.00
C PRO A 19 11.74 -12.73 0.40
N TYR A 20 11.22 -13.49 -0.57
CA TYR A 20 10.15 -14.47 -0.33
C TYR A 20 10.50 -15.55 0.68
N SER A 21 11.78 -15.91 0.79
CA SER A 21 12.28 -16.95 1.69
C SER A 21 12.47 -16.47 3.13
N TRP A 22 12.47 -15.16 3.37
CA TRP A 22 12.73 -14.63 4.70
C TRP A 22 11.48 -14.65 5.57
N PRO A 23 11.63 -14.92 6.89
CA PRO A 23 10.54 -14.74 7.84
C PRO A 23 10.20 -13.25 7.91
N HIS A 24 8.94 -12.92 7.61
CA HIS A 24 8.49 -11.54 7.56
C HIS A 24 7.30 -11.34 8.51
N PRO A 25 7.31 -10.31 9.38
CA PRO A 25 6.23 -10.10 10.35
C PRO A 25 4.85 -10.04 9.73
N VAL A 26 4.70 -9.40 8.56
CA VAL A 26 3.41 -9.30 7.85
C VAL A 26 2.90 -10.69 7.42
N LYS A 27 3.78 -11.63 7.07
CA LYS A 27 3.39 -13.02 6.77
C LYS A 27 2.83 -13.72 8.02
N LEU A 28 3.40 -13.44 9.20
CA LEU A 28 2.90 -13.99 10.47
C LEU A 28 1.51 -13.43 10.79
N ILE A 29 1.28 -12.13 10.55
CA ILE A 29 -0.04 -11.50 10.67
C ILE A 29 -1.03 -12.20 9.73
N GLY A 30 -0.69 -12.37 8.44
CA GLY A 30 -1.52 -13.05 7.46
C GLY A 30 -1.83 -14.51 7.86
N ASN A 31 -0.85 -15.25 8.35
CA ASN A 31 -1.04 -16.62 8.83
C ASN A 31 -1.98 -16.68 10.03
N PHE A 32 -1.89 -15.74 10.96
CA PHE A 32 -2.82 -15.63 12.09
C PHE A 32 -4.25 -15.35 11.61
N ILE A 33 -4.43 -14.38 10.72
CA ILE A 33 -5.75 -14.09 10.12
C ILE A 33 -6.31 -15.34 9.44
N TYR A 34 -5.49 -16.03 8.64
CA TYR A 34 -5.90 -17.27 7.97
C TYR A 34 -6.28 -18.37 8.94
N ALA A 35 -5.54 -18.54 10.05
CA ALA A 35 -5.88 -19.52 11.11
C ALA A 35 -7.23 -19.18 11.76
N CYS A 36 -7.49 -17.90 12.07
CA CYS A 36 -8.77 -17.47 12.61
C CYS A 36 -9.92 -17.73 11.62
N LEU A 37 -9.72 -17.50 10.32
CA LEU A 37 -10.74 -17.73 9.29
C LEU A 37 -11.17 -19.20 9.15
N ARG A 38 -10.42 -20.16 9.73
CA ARG A 38 -10.82 -21.58 9.81
C ARG A 38 -11.85 -21.87 10.91
N MET A 39 -12.18 -20.91 11.76
CA MET A 39 -13.20 -21.04 12.81
C MET A 39 -14.61 -20.97 12.22
N GLU A 40 -15.01 -22.01 11.45
CA GLU A 40 -16.24 -22.03 10.63
C GLU A 40 -17.51 -21.76 11.44
N ASN A 41 -17.68 -22.37 12.60
CA ASN A 41 -18.90 -22.26 13.42
C ASN A 41 -19.17 -20.82 13.85
N LEU A 42 -18.16 -20.07 14.29
CA LEU A 42 -18.30 -18.69 14.74
C LEU A 42 -18.49 -17.74 13.55
N LYS A 43 -17.72 -17.96 12.49
CA LYS A 43 -17.75 -17.19 11.25
C LYS A 43 -19.12 -17.26 10.56
N THR A 44 -19.76 -18.43 10.52
CA THR A 44 -21.04 -18.61 9.84
C THR A 44 -22.22 -18.14 10.69
N ARG A 45 -22.19 -18.40 12.01
CA ARG A 45 -23.28 -18.05 12.91
C ARG A 45 -23.37 -16.55 13.22
N TYR A 46 -22.22 -15.90 13.39
CA TYR A 46 -22.13 -14.48 13.79
C TYR A 46 -21.05 -13.72 12.97
N PRO A 47 -21.18 -13.59 11.64
CA PRO A 47 -20.11 -13.11 10.78
C PRO A 47 -19.62 -11.68 11.11
N PHE A 48 -20.51 -10.78 11.51
CA PHE A 48 -20.11 -9.42 11.88
C PHE A 48 -19.34 -9.38 13.21
N LEU A 49 -19.82 -10.09 14.24
CA LEU A 49 -19.12 -10.19 15.53
C LEU A 49 -17.77 -10.91 15.37
N PHE A 50 -17.72 -11.92 14.50
CA PHE A 50 -16.47 -12.56 14.13
C PHE A 50 -15.48 -11.57 13.47
N GLY A 51 -15.96 -10.68 12.60
CA GLY A 51 -15.14 -9.61 12.01
C GLY A 51 -14.56 -8.66 13.06
N ILE A 52 -15.36 -8.26 14.07
CA ILE A 52 -14.87 -7.45 15.20
C ILE A 52 -13.80 -8.22 15.98
N PHE A 53 -14.07 -9.49 16.34
CA PHE A 53 -13.11 -10.34 17.03
C PHE A 53 -11.80 -10.49 16.23
N LEU A 54 -11.91 -10.78 14.94
CA LEU A 54 -10.75 -10.91 14.05
C LEU A 54 -9.91 -9.64 14.02
N TRP A 55 -10.56 -8.48 13.92
CA TRP A 55 -9.87 -7.19 13.90
C TRP A 55 -9.17 -6.93 15.25
N ILE A 56 -9.91 -7.01 16.37
CA ILE A 56 -9.36 -6.74 17.71
C ILE A 56 -8.20 -7.71 18.01
N SER A 57 -8.39 -9.02 17.80
CA SER A 57 -7.37 -10.01 18.12
C SER A 57 -6.10 -9.82 17.29
N THR A 58 -6.23 -9.55 15.97
CA THR A 58 -5.08 -9.38 15.09
C THR A 58 -4.29 -8.12 15.44
N VAL A 59 -4.97 -6.98 15.57
CA VAL A 59 -4.30 -5.70 15.86
C VAL A 59 -3.69 -5.71 17.27
N SER A 60 -4.45 -6.14 18.28
CA SER A 60 -3.95 -6.19 19.67
C SER A 60 -2.78 -7.14 19.82
N LEU A 61 -2.84 -8.33 19.21
CA LEU A 61 -1.73 -9.30 19.25
C LEU A 61 -0.48 -8.74 18.57
N THR A 62 -0.63 -8.14 17.39
CA THR A 62 0.49 -7.54 16.65
C THR A 62 1.15 -6.42 17.43
N VAL A 63 0.35 -5.49 17.96
CA VAL A 63 0.85 -4.35 18.76
C VAL A 63 1.50 -4.84 20.05
N SER A 64 0.90 -5.82 20.75
CA SER A 64 1.45 -6.38 21.99
C SER A 64 2.79 -7.08 21.76
N ILE A 65 2.92 -7.86 20.68
CA ILE A 65 4.20 -8.53 20.34
C ILE A 65 5.25 -7.48 19.97
N ALA A 66 4.93 -6.51 19.10
CA ALA A 66 5.86 -5.47 18.72
C ALA A 66 6.31 -4.64 19.93
N TYR A 67 5.37 -4.26 20.81
CA TYR A 67 5.67 -3.56 22.06
C TYR A 67 6.56 -4.41 22.97
N GLY A 68 6.23 -5.68 23.18
CA GLY A 68 7.01 -6.60 24.02
C GLY A 68 8.44 -6.78 23.52
N ILE A 69 8.64 -6.89 22.19
CA ILE A 69 9.97 -6.94 21.57
C ILE A 69 10.75 -5.65 21.86
N MET A 70 10.13 -4.49 21.64
CA MET A 70 10.78 -3.19 21.84
C MET A 70 11.06 -2.94 23.32
N TRP A 71 10.12 -3.26 24.20
CA TRP A 71 10.33 -3.14 25.65
C TRP A 71 11.41 -4.07 26.15
N GLY A 72 11.40 -5.35 25.78
CA GLY A 72 12.42 -6.31 26.16
C GLY A 72 13.82 -5.89 25.68
N ALA A 73 13.92 -5.44 24.42
CA ALA A 73 15.17 -4.94 23.87
C ALA A 73 15.71 -3.72 24.63
N SER A 74 14.82 -2.82 25.07
CA SER A 74 15.21 -1.63 25.85
C SER A 74 15.78 -1.96 27.23
N GLN A 75 15.34 -3.08 27.82
CA GLN A 75 15.85 -3.56 29.11
C GLN A 75 17.21 -4.28 28.98
N LEU A 76 17.50 -4.85 27.80
CA LEU A 76 18.71 -5.63 27.59
C LEU A 76 19.90 -4.77 27.17
N HIS A 77 19.79 -4.04 26.07
CA HIS A 77 20.89 -3.23 25.54
C HIS A 77 20.42 -2.18 24.53
N PRO A 78 20.91 -0.92 24.59
CA PRO A 78 20.52 0.13 23.65
C PRO A 78 20.79 -0.19 22.18
N ILE A 79 21.89 -0.90 21.87
CA ILE A 79 22.20 -1.30 20.49
C ILE A 79 21.15 -2.31 19.99
N LEU A 80 20.77 -3.29 20.81
CA LEU A 80 19.72 -4.26 20.46
C LEU A 80 18.39 -3.58 20.20
N TYR A 81 18.04 -2.59 21.02
CA TYR A 81 16.85 -1.77 20.81
C TYR A 81 16.83 -1.12 19.42
N TRP A 82 17.92 -0.47 19.00
CA TRP A 82 17.98 0.20 17.71
C TRP A 82 18.06 -0.76 16.54
N ILE A 83 18.71 -1.91 16.69
CA ILE A 83 18.70 -2.97 15.65
C ILE A 83 17.28 -3.48 15.41
N LEU A 84 16.54 -3.82 16.48
CA LEU A 84 15.17 -4.31 16.36
C LEU A 84 14.20 -3.20 15.90
N TRP A 85 14.42 -1.95 16.33
CA TRP A 85 13.70 -0.79 15.87
C TRP A 85 13.81 -0.63 14.34
N ILE A 86 15.04 -0.63 13.83
CA ILE A 86 15.31 -0.51 12.38
C ILE A 86 14.75 -1.71 11.62
N TYR A 87 14.90 -2.91 12.14
CA TYR A 87 14.38 -4.13 11.52
C TYR A 87 12.84 -4.08 11.40
N LEU A 88 12.13 -3.80 12.49
CA LEU A 88 10.67 -3.70 12.45
C LEU A 88 10.21 -2.53 11.56
N ALA A 89 10.89 -1.39 11.60
CA ALA A 89 10.59 -0.27 10.72
C ALA A 89 10.74 -0.63 9.24
N TYR A 90 11.86 -1.28 8.88
CA TYR A 90 12.14 -1.77 7.54
C TYR A 90 11.03 -2.72 7.04
N THR A 91 10.59 -3.68 7.86
CA THR A 91 9.55 -4.63 7.47
C THR A 91 8.14 -4.02 7.35
N CYS A 92 7.94 -2.77 7.77
CA CYS A 92 6.69 -2.04 7.52
C CYS A 92 6.67 -1.34 6.16
N LEU A 93 7.83 -1.08 5.55
CA LEU A 93 7.97 -0.37 4.28
C LEU A 93 7.96 -1.38 3.11
N ALA A 94 7.40 -0.98 1.99
CA ALA A 94 7.22 -1.88 0.85
C ALA A 94 7.57 -1.22 -0.50
N THR A 95 8.45 -0.20 -0.51
CA THR A 95 8.78 0.55 -1.74
C THR A 95 9.39 -0.36 -2.80
N ARG A 96 10.45 -1.11 -2.42
CA ARG A 96 11.12 -2.02 -3.35
C ARG A 96 10.24 -3.19 -3.74
N SER A 97 9.51 -3.77 -2.81
CA SER A 97 8.66 -4.92 -3.09
C SER A 97 7.57 -4.56 -4.09
N LEU A 98 6.94 -3.39 -3.95
CA LEU A 98 5.95 -2.88 -4.88
C LEU A 98 6.56 -2.61 -6.27
N ALA A 99 7.70 -1.93 -6.31
CA ALA A 99 8.44 -1.69 -7.56
C ALA A 99 8.86 -3.00 -8.23
N PHE A 100 9.31 -3.98 -7.48
CA PHE A 100 9.75 -5.28 -7.99
C PHE A 100 8.60 -6.07 -8.61
N GLU A 101 7.43 -6.10 -7.97
CA GLU A 101 6.25 -6.75 -8.53
C GLU A 101 5.77 -6.06 -9.82
N ALA A 102 5.72 -4.73 -9.84
CA ALA A 102 5.39 -3.98 -11.05
C ALA A 102 6.40 -4.21 -12.19
N LEU A 103 7.70 -4.30 -11.86
CA LEU A 103 8.75 -4.64 -12.84
C LEU A 103 8.61 -6.06 -13.41
N LYS A 104 8.08 -7.02 -12.65
CA LYS A 104 7.80 -8.35 -13.19
C LYS A 104 6.70 -8.30 -14.25
N VAL A 105 5.63 -7.51 -14.02
CA VAL A 105 4.58 -7.30 -15.02
C VAL A 105 5.17 -6.66 -16.27
N TYR A 106 5.94 -5.59 -16.12
CA TYR A 106 6.63 -4.93 -17.24
C TYR A 106 7.49 -5.89 -18.05
N LYS A 107 8.35 -6.67 -17.40
CA LYS A 107 9.21 -7.67 -18.05
C LYS A 107 8.41 -8.78 -18.75
N ALA A 108 7.28 -9.19 -18.17
CA ALA A 108 6.41 -10.18 -18.80
C ALA A 108 5.78 -9.61 -20.09
N ILE A 109 5.33 -8.36 -20.10
CA ILE A 109 4.86 -7.67 -21.31
C ILE A 109 5.98 -7.59 -22.37
N GLN A 110 7.17 -7.15 -21.97
CA GLN A 110 8.32 -7.05 -22.88
C GLN A 110 8.77 -8.39 -23.46
N SER A 111 8.49 -9.51 -22.78
CA SER A 111 8.77 -10.85 -23.30
C SER A 111 7.82 -11.29 -24.42
N GLY A 112 6.78 -10.51 -24.72
CA GLY A 112 5.76 -10.82 -25.74
C GLY A 112 4.71 -11.85 -25.31
N SER A 113 4.74 -12.34 -24.05
CA SER A 113 3.75 -13.31 -23.56
C SER A 113 2.68 -12.63 -22.73
N ILE A 114 1.49 -12.48 -23.30
CA ILE A 114 0.33 -11.90 -22.60
C ILE A 114 -0.12 -12.80 -21.44
N GLU A 115 0.02 -14.12 -21.55
CA GLU A 115 -0.34 -15.07 -20.50
C GLU A 115 0.54 -14.87 -19.26
N LYS A 116 1.86 -14.67 -19.45
CA LYS A 116 2.77 -14.34 -18.36
C LYS A 116 2.44 -12.99 -17.74
N ALA A 117 2.10 -11.98 -18.55
CA ALA A 117 1.73 -10.66 -18.06
C ALA A 117 0.43 -10.72 -17.24
N ARG A 118 -0.58 -11.45 -17.71
CA ARG A 118 -1.85 -11.71 -16.98
C ARG A 118 -1.60 -12.42 -15.65
N TYR A 119 -0.75 -13.44 -15.66
CA TYR A 119 -0.36 -14.14 -14.43
C TYR A 119 0.32 -13.20 -13.43
N GLN A 120 1.31 -12.42 -13.88
CA GLN A 120 2.05 -11.53 -12.99
C GLN A 120 1.16 -10.40 -12.41
N VAL A 121 0.30 -9.78 -13.23
CA VAL A 121 -0.62 -8.78 -12.71
C VAL A 121 -1.65 -9.40 -11.76
N GLY A 122 -2.10 -10.62 -12.00
CA GLY A 122 -2.98 -11.37 -11.10
C GLY A 122 -2.41 -11.62 -9.70
N MET A 123 -1.08 -11.56 -9.54
CA MET A 123 -0.42 -11.67 -8.24
C MET A 123 -0.51 -10.40 -7.39
N ILE A 124 -0.87 -9.26 -7.99
CA ILE A 124 -0.87 -7.94 -7.32
C ILE A 124 -2.23 -7.23 -7.35
N VAL A 125 -3.23 -7.78 -8.06
CA VAL A 125 -4.58 -7.21 -8.13
C VAL A 125 -5.64 -8.19 -7.65
N GLY A 126 -6.77 -7.69 -7.19
CA GLY A 126 -7.90 -8.52 -6.75
C GLY A 126 -8.95 -8.80 -7.85
N ARG A 127 -8.78 -8.26 -9.06
CA ARG A 127 -9.67 -8.47 -10.22
C ARG A 127 -9.27 -9.69 -11.03
N GLU A 128 -10.18 -10.22 -11.84
CA GLU A 128 -9.87 -11.27 -12.81
C GLU A 128 -8.94 -10.73 -13.90
N THR A 129 -7.94 -11.52 -14.28
CA THR A 129 -6.87 -11.06 -15.19
C THR A 129 -6.78 -11.85 -16.49
N ASP A 130 -7.50 -12.96 -16.61
CA ASP A 130 -7.37 -13.92 -17.73
C ASP A 130 -7.74 -13.34 -19.11
N GLN A 131 -8.54 -12.27 -19.13
CA GLN A 131 -9.00 -11.64 -20.37
C GLN A 131 -8.41 -10.24 -20.60
N LEU A 132 -7.56 -9.74 -19.68
CA LEU A 132 -7.04 -8.37 -19.79
C LEU A 132 -6.15 -8.21 -21.03
N THR A 133 -6.33 -7.10 -21.73
CA THR A 133 -5.44 -6.61 -22.79
C THR A 133 -4.18 -5.99 -22.20
N ILE A 134 -3.13 -5.76 -23.00
CA ILE A 134 -1.90 -5.12 -22.51
C ILE A 134 -2.16 -3.75 -21.88
N PRO A 135 -2.95 -2.83 -22.46
CA PRO A 135 -3.28 -1.57 -21.80
C PRO A 135 -3.99 -1.74 -20.46
N GLU A 136 -4.90 -2.70 -20.34
CA GLU A 136 -5.60 -2.98 -19.07
C GLU A 136 -4.67 -3.58 -18.01
N ILE A 137 -3.69 -4.41 -18.41
CA ILE A 137 -2.63 -4.91 -17.52
C ILE A 137 -1.75 -3.74 -17.02
N CYS A 138 -1.38 -2.82 -17.91
CA CYS A 138 -0.62 -1.63 -17.54
C CYS A 138 -1.42 -0.76 -16.57
N ASN A 139 -2.70 -0.45 -16.86
CA ASN A 139 -3.58 0.30 -15.99
C ASN A 139 -3.67 -0.33 -14.59
N ALA A 140 -3.95 -1.63 -14.52
CA ALA A 140 -4.06 -2.37 -13.27
C ALA A 140 -2.77 -2.29 -12.44
N THR A 141 -1.62 -2.36 -13.09
CA THR A 141 -0.30 -2.25 -12.43
C THR A 141 -0.06 -0.84 -11.91
N ILE A 142 -0.36 0.19 -12.71
CA ILE A 142 -0.19 1.60 -12.34
C ILE A 142 -1.12 1.98 -11.18
N GLU A 143 -2.40 1.56 -11.23
CA GLU A 143 -3.37 1.72 -10.13
C GLU A 143 -2.80 1.13 -8.83
N THR A 144 -2.33 -0.12 -8.89
CA THR A 144 -1.75 -0.82 -7.73
C THR A 144 -0.53 -0.09 -7.17
N VAL A 145 0.38 0.39 -8.02
CA VAL A 145 1.56 1.16 -7.58
C VAL A 145 1.13 2.47 -6.93
N ALA A 146 0.18 3.19 -7.52
CA ALA A 146 -0.29 4.47 -7.00
C ALA A 146 -0.99 4.31 -5.64
N GLU A 147 -1.95 3.40 -5.52
CA GLU A 147 -2.69 3.13 -4.28
C GLU A 147 -1.75 2.65 -3.17
N ASN A 148 -0.91 1.66 -3.44
CA ASN A 148 0.00 1.10 -2.44
C ASN A 148 1.19 2.01 -2.11
N ALA A 149 1.48 3.05 -2.87
CA ALA A 149 2.39 4.10 -2.42
C ALA A 149 1.88 4.78 -1.15
N SER A 150 0.55 4.94 -1.00
CA SER A 150 -0.06 5.39 0.25
C SER A 150 0.03 4.32 1.33
N ASP A 151 -0.57 3.16 1.08
CA ASP A 151 -0.86 2.14 2.10
C ASP A 151 0.35 1.30 2.47
N GLY A 152 1.25 1.09 1.51
CA GLY A 152 2.46 0.30 1.68
C GLY A 152 3.69 1.09 2.11
N VAL A 153 3.69 2.43 1.94
CA VAL A 153 4.89 3.24 2.16
C VAL A 153 4.59 4.47 3.02
N ILE A 154 3.76 5.41 2.55
CA ILE A 154 3.58 6.70 3.23
C ILE A 154 2.84 6.55 4.57
N GLY A 155 1.82 5.69 4.63
CA GLY A 155 1.12 5.38 5.87
C GLY A 155 2.03 4.79 6.95
N PRO A 156 2.76 3.69 6.67
CA PRO A 156 3.78 3.17 7.58
C PRO A 156 4.85 4.20 7.96
N LEU A 157 5.36 4.97 6.99
CA LEU A 157 6.38 5.99 7.24
C LEU A 157 5.87 7.07 8.22
N LEU A 158 4.65 7.54 8.04
CA LEU A 158 4.00 8.48 8.96
C LEU A 158 3.89 7.87 10.38
N CYS A 159 3.45 6.62 10.48
CA CYS A 159 3.37 5.90 11.75
C CYS A 159 4.73 5.76 12.44
N LEU A 160 5.81 5.55 11.67
CA LEU A 160 7.17 5.49 12.21
C LEU A 160 7.61 6.81 12.85
N PHE A 161 7.24 7.95 12.27
CA PHE A 161 7.54 9.27 12.85
C PHE A 161 6.70 9.58 14.09
N ILE A 162 5.44 9.10 14.16
CA ILE A 162 4.51 9.40 15.25
C ILE A 162 4.74 8.48 16.47
N GLY A 163 4.82 7.17 16.26
CA GLY A 163 4.85 6.18 17.34
C GLY A 163 5.84 5.02 17.12
N GLY A 164 6.78 5.20 16.18
CA GLY A 164 7.83 4.21 15.90
C GLY A 164 7.28 2.90 15.33
N PRO A 165 8.07 1.83 15.40
CA PRO A 165 7.73 0.55 14.76
C PRO A 165 6.49 -0.13 15.37
N VAL A 166 6.16 0.14 16.62
CA VAL A 166 4.96 -0.43 17.27
C VAL A 166 3.69 0.07 16.58
N LEU A 167 3.60 1.40 16.37
CA LEU A 167 2.46 2.00 15.66
C LEU A 167 2.43 1.58 14.19
N ALA A 168 3.59 1.53 13.53
CA ALA A 168 3.69 1.09 12.15
C ALA A 168 3.27 -0.38 11.96
N MET A 169 3.62 -1.27 12.89
CA MET A 169 3.15 -2.67 12.89
C MET A 169 1.65 -2.77 13.11
N GLY A 170 1.07 -1.94 13.99
CA GLY A 170 -0.39 -1.84 14.17
C GLY A 170 -1.08 -1.42 12.88
N TYR A 171 -0.55 -0.41 12.20
CA TYR A 171 -1.04 0.03 10.89
C TYR A 171 -0.95 -1.10 9.84
N LYS A 172 0.19 -1.82 9.77
CA LYS A 172 0.34 -2.97 8.86
C LYS A 172 -0.64 -4.10 9.17
N ALA A 173 -0.99 -4.31 10.44
CA ALA A 173 -2.02 -5.29 10.80
C ALA A 173 -3.41 -4.89 10.28
N ILE A 174 -3.79 -3.60 10.38
CA ILE A 174 -5.04 -3.07 9.85
C ILE A 174 -5.08 -3.23 8.33
N ASN A 175 -4.04 -2.79 7.64
CA ASN A 175 -3.94 -2.88 6.18
C ASN A 175 -3.94 -4.35 5.68
N THR A 176 -3.26 -5.27 6.40
CA THR A 176 -3.27 -6.70 6.06
C THR A 176 -4.66 -7.32 6.24
N LEU A 177 -5.39 -6.91 7.28
CA LEU A 177 -6.77 -7.34 7.49
C LEU A 177 -7.67 -6.90 6.34
N ASP A 178 -7.59 -5.63 5.92
CA ASP A 178 -8.38 -5.15 4.79
C ASP A 178 -8.03 -5.92 3.52
N SER A 179 -6.76 -6.06 3.20
CA SER A 179 -6.28 -6.80 2.02
C SER A 179 -6.74 -8.26 1.99
N MET A 180 -6.95 -8.91 3.16
CA MET A 180 -7.36 -10.31 3.23
C MET A 180 -8.87 -10.53 3.32
N VAL A 181 -9.61 -9.62 3.94
CA VAL A 181 -11.05 -9.82 4.21
C VAL A 181 -11.92 -8.60 3.86
N GLY A 182 -11.36 -7.45 3.48
CA GLY A 182 -12.10 -6.21 3.20
C GLY A 182 -12.97 -6.22 1.93
N TYR A 183 -12.96 -7.33 1.19
CA TYR A 183 -13.69 -7.46 -0.07
C TYR A 183 -15.22 -7.43 0.13
N LYS A 184 -15.94 -6.74 -0.78
CA LYS A 184 -17.40 -6.62 -0.77
C LYS A 184 -18.13 -7.86 -1.34
N THR A 185 -17.46 -9.01 -1.42
CA THR A 185 -18.05 -10.28 -1.86
C THR A 185 -19.05 -10.81 -0.84
N ALA A 186 -20.00 -11.66 -1.27
CA ALA A 186 -20.98 -12.29 -0.37
C ALA A 186 -20.31 -12.97 0.84
N LYS A 187 -19.13 -13.57 0.65
CA LYS A 187 -18.35 -14.26 1.67
C LYS A 187 -17.79 -13.30 2.74
N TYR A 188 -17.26 -12.15 2.35
CA TYR A 188 -16.50 -11.27 3.24
C TYR A 188 -17.24 -9.98 3.63
N ARG A 189 -18.35 -9.64 2.96
CA ARG A 189 -19.09 -8.38 3.17
C ARG A 189 -19.40 -8.06 4.64
N LYS A 190 -19.74 -9.08 5.45
CA LYS A 190 -20.04 -8.89 6.89
C LYS A 190 -18.78 -9.04 7.75
N ILE A 191 -17.92 -9.99 7.44
CA ILE A 191 -16.70 -10.29 8.19
C ILE A 191 -15.69 -9.14 8.05
N GLY A 192 -15.44 -8.68 6.83
CA GLY A 192 -14.46 -7.65 6.50
C GLY A 192 -14.94 -6.22 6.72
N TYR A 193 -16.22 -6.01 7.09
CA TYR A 193 -16.78 -4.67 7.20
C TYR A 193 -15.99 -3.75 8.12
N VAL A 194 -15.64 -4.24 9.32
CA VAL A 194 -14.89 -3.47 10.32
C VAL A 194 -13.47 -3.19 9.83
N SER A 195 -12.81 -4.22 9.26
CA SER A 195 -11.46 -4.07 8.70
C SER A 195 -11.41 -3.01 7.62
N ALA A 196 -12.32 -3.07 6.63
CA ALA A 196 -12.40 -2.09 5.55
C ALA A 196 -12.70 -0.67 6.06
N LYS A 197 -13.60 -0.52 7.03
CA LYS A 197 -13.94 0.81 7.56
C LYS A 197 -12.84 1.45 8.38
N ILE A 198 -12.10 0.66 9.15
CA ILE A 198 -10.98 1.18 9.93
C ILE A 198 -9.78 1.45 9.03
N ASP A 199 -9.53 0.61 8.03
CA ASP A 199 -8.51 0.89 7.01
C ASP A 199 -8.83 2.19 6.26
N ASP A 200 -10.06 2.36 5.78
CA ASP A 200 -10.52 3.63 5.19
C ASP A 200 -10.22 4.85 6.09
N LEU A 201 -10.45 4.71 7.41
CA LEU A 201 -10.24 5.80 8.38
C LEU A 201 -8.75 6.12 8.61
N VAL A 202 -7.92 5.10 8.83
CA VAL A 202 -6.49 5.31 9.14
C VAL A 202 -5.72 5.79 7.91
N ASN A 203 -6.21 5.53 6.70
CA ASN A 203 -5.65 5.98 5.44
C ASN A 203 -6.09 7.38 5.00
N LEU A 204 -6.98 8.06 5.73
CA LEU A 204 -7.41 9.41 5.38
C LEU A 204 -6.24 10.40 5.27
N ILE A 205 -5.36 10.44 6.24
CA ILE A 205 -4.19 11.33 6.24
C ILE A 205 -3.10 10.83 5.28
N PRO A 206 -2.68 9.57 5.33
CA PRO A 206 -1.69 9.02 4.39
C PRO A 206 -2.01 9.30 2.91
N ALA A 207 -3.25 9.04 2.47
CA ALA A 207 -3.65 9.24 1.08
C ALA A 207 -3.54 10.72 0.64
N ARG A 208 -3.89 11.69 1.50
CA ARG A 208 -3.77 13.12 1.20
C ARG A 208 -2.33 13.59 1.18
N LEU A 209 -1.49 13.07 2.07
CA LEU A 209 -0.05 13.34 2.04
C LEU A 209 0.59 12.74 0.79
N THR A 210 0.23 11.50 0.44
CA THR A 210 0.70 10.85 -0.80
C THR A 210 0.32 11.67 -2.03
N TRP A 211 -0.92 12.15 -2.09
CA TRP A 211 -1.42 13.04 -3.14
C TRP A 211 -0.56 14.30 -3.30
N LEU A 212 -0.24 14.99 -2.20
CA LEU A 212 0.63 16.17 -2.21
C LEU A 212 2.05 15.83 -2.66
N PHE A 213 2.64 14.77 -2.11
CA PHE A 213 4.00 14.38 -2.44
C PHE A 213 4.15 13.84 -3.87
N MET A 214 3.11 13.16 -4.39
CA MET A 214 3.08 12.74 -5.79
C MET A 214 3.00 13.91 -6.76
N MET A 215 2.25 14.97 -6.44
CA MET A 215 2.29 16.21 -7.24
C MET A 215 3.68 16.81 -7.27
N ALA A 216 4.36 16.90 -6.10
CA ALA A 216 5.74 17.38 -6.05
C ALA A 216 6.68 16.45 -6.84
N SER A 217 6.49 15.14 -6.78
CA SER A 217 7.25 14.17 -7.54
C SER A 217 7.06 14.35 -9.05
N ALA A 218 5.84 14.58 -9.53
CA ALA A 218 5.56 14.86 -10.93
C ALA A 218 6.32 16.11 -11.44
N ARG A 219 6.43 17.15 -10.58
CA ARG A 219 7.21 18.37 -10.91
C ARG A 219 8.70 18.09 -11.02
N ILE A 220 9.27 17.31 -10.09
CA ILE A 220 10.71 16.99 -10.06
C ILE A 220 11.09 16.07 -11.22
N LEU A 221 10.23 15.10 -11.54
CA LEU A 221 10.43 14.15 -12.64
C LEU A 221 10.09 14.75 -14.01
N GLN A 222 9.75 16.04 -14.08
CA GLN A 222 9.43 16.77 -15.32
C GLN A 222 8.25 16.16 -16.10
N LEU A 223 7.30 15.53 -15.40
CA LEU A 223 6.04 15.05 -15.96
C LEU A 223 5.05 16.21 -16.12
N ASP A 224 3.86 15.95 -16.66
CA ASP A 224 2.84 16.99 -16.78
C ASP A 224 2.27 17.39 -15.40
N PHE A 225 3.03 18.22 -14.71
CA PHE A 225 2.70 18.74 -13.38
C PHE A 225 1.37 19.52 -13.37
N ARG A 226 1.08 20.29 -14.44
CA ARG A 226 -0.15 21.08 -14.51
C ARG A 226 -1.38 20.17 -14.58
N ASN A 227 -1.29 19.15 -15.40
CA ASN A 227 -2.36 18.17 -15.55
C ASN A 227 -2.45 17.26 -14.30
N ALA A 228 -1.32 16.91 -13.68
CA ALA A 228 -1.30 16.20 -12.40
C ALA A 228 -2.09 16.93 -11.31
N ILE A 229 -1.93 18.25 -11.17
CA ILE A 229 -2.72 19.08 -10.25
C ILE A 229 -4.19 19.12 -10.67
N LYS A 230 -4.47 19.42 -11.94
CA LYS A 230 -5.84 19.56 -12.47
C LYS A 230 -6.65 18.28 -12.24
N ILE A 231 -6.15 17.15 -12.70
CA ILE A 231 -6.81 15.84 -12.56
C ILE A 231 -6.81 15.38 -11.12
N GLY A 232 -5.66 15.53 -10.43
CA GLY A 232 -5.52 15.22 -9.01
C GLY A 232 -6.55 15.93 -8.12
N TRP A 233 -6.92 17.18 -8.47
CA TRP A 233 -7.98 17.90 -7.75
C TRP A 233 -9.40 17.50 -8.21
N ARG A 234 -9.62 17.34 -9.52
CA ARG A 234 -10.92 17.02 -10.10
C ARG A 234 -11.40 15.63 -9.67
N ASP A 235 -10.53 14.61 -9.78
CA ASP A 235 -10.91 13.20 -9.71
C ASP A 235 -10.60 12.52 -8.36
N ARG A 236 -10.08 13.24 -7.37
CA ARG A 236 -9.66 12.68 -6.06
C ARG A 236 -10.72 11.90 -5.27
N TYR A 237 -11.97 11.99 -5.68
CA TYR A 237 -13.10 11.26 -5.08
C TYR A 237 -13.76 10.24 -6.03
N GLN A 238 -13.17 10.01 -7.20
CA GLN A 238 -13.70 9.08 -8.20
C GLN A 238 -13.31 7.62 -7.92
N HIS A 239 -13.55 7.16 -6.69
CA HIS A 239 -13.31 5.77 -6.30
C HIS A 239 -14.27 5.35 -5.18
N ALA A 240 -14.50 4.03 -5.03
CA ALA A 240 -15.34 3.47 -3.96
C ALA A 240 -14.70 3.55 -2.56
N SER A 241 -13.37 3.57 -2.48
CA SER A 241 -12.61 3.93 -1.28
C SER A 241 -12.45 5.45 -1.22
N PRO A 242 -12.53 6.08 -0.04
CA PRO A 242 -12.32 7.51 0.12
C PRO A 242 -10.85 7.93 -0.03
N ASN A 243 -9.96 7.00 -0.31
CA ASN A 243 -8.50 7.17 -0.29
C ASN A 243 -7.82 6.89 -1.63
N SER A 244 -8.17 5.80 -2.33
CA SER A 244 -7.45 5.29 -3.50
C SER A 244 -7.37 6.31 -4.65
N ALA A 245 -8.46 7.05 -4.92
CA ALA A 245 -8.47 8.03 -6.01
C ALA A 245 -7.49 9.21 -5.79
N PHE A 246 -7.07 9.50 -4.55
CA PHE A 246 -6.12 10.58 -4.30
C PHE A 246 -4.79 10.36 -5.03
N PRO A 247 -4.02 9.29 -4.77
CA PRO A 247 -2.78 9.03 -5.49
C PRO A 247 -3.03 8.67 -6.97
N GLU A 248 -4.05 7.88 -7.29
CA GLU A 248 -4.35 7.47 -8.66
C GLU A 248 -4.62 8.66 -9.58
N SER A 249 -5.36 9.67 -9.13
CA SER A 249 -5.69 10.84 -9.93
C SER A 249 -4.47 11.70 -10.28
N VAL A 250 -3.50 11.79 -9.38
CA VAL A 250 -2.23 12.49 -9.66
C VAL A 250 -1.43 11.74 -10.72
N VAL A 251 -1.32 10.41 -10.59
CA VAL A 251 -0.59 9.59 -11.56
C VAL A 251 -1.27 9.63 -12.92
N ALA A 252 -2.61 9.49 -12.99
CA ALA A 252 -3.37 9.60 -14.22
C ALA A 252 -3.13 10.95 -14.92
N GLY A 253 -3.18 12.05 -14.16
CA GLY A 253 -2.92 13.39 -14.67
C GLY A 253 -1.48 13.59 -15.14
N ALA A 254 -0.49 13.12 -14.34
CA ALA A 254 0.93 13.25 -14.65
C ALA A 254 1.33 12.50 -15.93
N LEU A 255 0.69 11.36 -16.19
CA LEU A 255 0.95 10.50 -17.35
C LEU A 255 0.04 10.83 -18.56
N GLY A 256 -1.04 11.60 -18.37
CA GLY A 256 -2.02 11.88 -19.41
C GLY A 256 -2.79 10.65 -19.85
N ILE A 257 -3.12 9.76 -18.92
CA ILE A 257 -3.81 8.50 -19.14
C ILE A 257 -5.13 8.44 -18.36
N GLN A 258 -5.99 7.50 -18.72
CA GLN A 258 -7.21 7.22 -17.97
C GLN A 258 -7.09 5.88 -17.23
N LEU A 259 -7.38 5.88 -15.93
CA LEU A 259 -7.44 4.73 -15.03
C LEU A 259 -8.90 4.41 -14.65
N GLY A 260 -9.14 3.32 -13.95
CA GLY A 260 -10.48 2.89 -13.54
C GLY A 260 -11.27 2.23 -14.67
N GLY A 261 -12.59 2.36 -14.63
CA GLY A 261 -13.50 1.74 -15.61
C GLY A 261 -14.13 0.43 -15.13
N ALA A 262 -14.63 -0.37 -16.07
CA ALA A 262 -15.34 -1.61 -15.78
C ALA A 262 -14.36 -2.79 -15.70
N HIS A 263 -14.43 -3.58 -14.63
CA HIS A 263 -13.58 -4.77 -14.43
C HIS A 263 -14.41 -5.92 -13.86
N ILE A 264 -13.98 -7.16 -14.14
CA ILE A 264 -14.62 -8.36 -13.61
C ILE A 264 -13.97 -8.75 -12.28
N TYR A 265 -14.79 -8.94 -11.24
CA TYR A 265 -14.41 -9.43 -9.93
C TYR A 265 -15.27 -10.64 -9.57
N HIS A 266 -14.67 -11.82 -9.45
CA HIS A 266 -15.38 -13.06 -9.10
C HIS A 266 -16.62 -13.34 -9.98
N GLY A 267 -16.50 -13.13 -11.29
CA GLY A 267 -17.58 -13.33 -12.27
C GLY A 267 -18.59 -12.19 -12.39
N GLU A 268 -18.47 -11.13 -11.57
CA GLU A 268 -19.36 -9.97 -11.59
C GLU A 268 -18.67 -8.75 -12.23
N LEU A 269 -19.33 -8.12 -13.20
CA LEU A 269 -18.85 -6.86 -13.79
C LEU A 269 -19.11 -5.71 -12.81
N ILE A 270 -18.03 -5.13 -12.30
CA ILE A 270 -18.07 -3.95 -11.43
C ILE A 270 -17.58 -2.74 -12.21
N THR A 271 -18.46 -1.75 -12.41
CA THR A 271 -18.11 -0.48 -13.03
C THR A 271 -17.60 0.49 -11.97
N LYS A 272 -16.34 0.89 -12.08
CA LYS A 272 -15.74 1.98 -11.29
C LYS A 272 -15.79 3.27 -12.09
N PRO A 273 -15.88 4.43 -11.43
CA PRO A 273 -15.66 5.71 -12.11
C PRO A 273 -14.29 5.71 -12.80
N THR A 274 -14.16 6.45 -13.90
CA THR A 274 -12.88 6.68 -14.55
C THR A 274 -12.13 7.83 -13.88
N ILE A 275 -10.81 7.76 -13.86
CA ILE A 275 -9.89 8.73 -13.26
C ILE A 275 -8.93 9.19 -14.36
N GLY A 276 -8.82 10.50 -14.59
CA GLY A 276 -8.02 11.07 -15.67
C GLY A 276 -8.75 11.18 -17.01
N ASP A 277 -8.09 11.75 -17.97
CA ASP A 277 -8.57 11.95 -19.34
C ASP A 277 -7.82 11.01 -20.30
N PRO A 278 -8.48 10.36 -21.27
CA PRO A 278 -7.83 9.44 -22.20
C PRO A 278 -7.10 10.22 -23.30
N THR A 279 -6.09 11.04 -22.95
CA THR A 279 -5.35 11.86 -23.91
C THR A 279 -4.43 11.03 -24.80
N ARG A 280 -4.01 9.87 -24.33
CA ARG A 280 -3.27 8.84 -25.05
C ARG A 280 -3.58 7.43 -24.49
N SER A 281 -3.22 6.42 -25.24
CA SER A 281 -3.22 5.05 -24.74
C SER A 281 -2.14 4.84 -23.70
N VAL A 282 -2.41 3.95 -22.74
CA VAL A 282 -1.41 3.52 -21.75
C VAL A 282 -0.40 2.60 -22.41
N GLU A 283 0.87 2.82 -22.11
CA GLU A 283 2.00 2.07 -22.64
C GLU A 283 2.76 1.35 -21.51
N PRO A 284 3.50 0.27 -21.82
CA PRO A 284 4.27 -0.46 -20.79
C PRO A 284 5.25 0.42 -20.01
N ASP A 285 5.87 1.42 -20.65
CA ASP A 285 6.83 2.33 -20.02
C ASP A 285 6.18 3.26 -18.96
N ASP A 286 4.85 3.39 -18.97
CA ASP A 286 4.13 4.09 -17.90
C ASP A 286 4.27 3.37 -16.55
N ILE A 287 4.44 2.06 -16.56
CA ILE A 287 4.77 1.28 -15.36
C ILE A 287 6.09 1.76 -14.76
N LEU A 288 7.13 1.94 -15.60
CA LEU A 288 8.44 2.42 -15.14
C LEU A 288 8.36 3.85 -14.59
N THR A 289 7.55 4.70 -15.23
CA THR A 289 7.32 6.06 -14.77
C THR A 289 6.56 6.08 -13.44
N SER A 290 5.55 5.22 -13.25
CA SER A 290 4.84 5.08 -11.97
C SER A 290 5.76 4.60 -10.84
N ILE A 291 6.69 3.68 -11.12
CA ILE A 291 7.74 3.25 -10.18
C ILE A 291 8.67 4.42 -9.82
N SER A 292 9.06 5.23 -10.81
CA SER A 292 9.89 6.42 -10.57
C SER A 292 9.16 7.44 -9.69
N MET A 293 7.86 7.63 -9.90
CA MET A 293 7.00 8.45 -9.03
C MET A 293 6.92 7.89 -7.61
N LEU A 294 6.80 6.57 -7.44
CA LEU A 294 6.80 5.91 -6.13
C LEU A 294 8.07 6.23 -5.34
N TYR A 295 9.26 6.01 -5.92
CA TYR A 295 10.54 6.29 -5.24
C TYR A 295 10.72 7.78 -4.92
N MET A 296 10.39 8.66 -5.87
CA MET A 296 10.49 10.10 -5.67
C MET A 296 9.52 10.58 -4.57
N THR A 297 8.28 10.08 -4.57
CA THR A 297 7.28 10.38 -3.55
C THR A 297 7.75 9.92 -2.16
N THR A 298 8.33 8.71 -2.07
CA THR A 298 8.92 8.17 -0.82
C THR A 298 10.06 9.07 -0.34
N THR A 299 10.95 9.49 -1.24
CA THR A 299 12.07 10.38 -0.92
C THR A 299 11.57 11.71 -0.36
N ILE A 300 10.67 12.39 -1.08
CA ILE A 300 10.10 13.68 -0.66
C ILE A 300 9.43 13.55 0.71
N SER A 301 8.61 12.52 0.90
CA SER A 301 7.90 12.32 2.17
C SER A 301 8.86 12.08 3.33
N ALA A 302 9.92 11.28 3.14
CA ALA A 302 10.92 11.03 4.18
C ALA A 302 11.62 12.34 4.61
N PHE A 303 12.01 13.18 3.65
CA PHE A 303 12.62 14.48 3.96
C PHE A 303 11.65 15.43 4.64
N VAL A 304 10.44 15.61 4.10
CA VAL A 304 9.46 16.55 4.66
C VAL A 304 9.03 16.12 6.06
N LEU A 305 8.70 14.85 6.26
CA LEU A 305 8.32 14.34 7.58
C LEU A 305 9.47 14.42 8.58
N SER A 306 10.73 14.24 8.14
CA SER A 306 11.90 14.45 9.00
C SER A 306 12.04 15.89 9.47
N ILE A 307 11.83 16.85 8.58
CA ILE A 307 11.88 18.28 8.93
C ILE A 307 10.78 18.60 9.94
N ILE A 308 9.54 18.16 9.67
CA ILE A 308 8.40 18.37 10.58
C ILE A 308 8.71 17.74 11.94
N TYR A 309 9.18 16.50 11.97
CA TYR A 309 9.53 15.80 13.21
C TYR A 309 10.59 16.56 14.01
N LEU A 310 11.66 17.03 13.36
CA LEU A 310 12.72 17.79 14.03
C LEU A 310 12.22 19.12 14.58
N ILE A 311 11.32 19.80 13.87
CA ILE A 311 10.67 21.01 14.39
C ILE A 311 9.86 20.68 15.65
N VAL A 312 8.99 19.68 15.59
CA VAL A 312 8.08 19.33 16.71
C VAL A 312 8.83 18.85 17.95
N VAL A 313 9.94 18.13 17.78
CA VAL A 313 10.71 17.57 18.93
C VAL A 313 11.67 18.61 19.57
N ASN A 314 12.04 19.66 18.82
CA ASN A 314 12.93 20.71 19.34
C ASN A 314 12.16 21.93 19.91
N TYR A 315 10.84 21.96 19.79
CA TYR A 315 9.95 22.93 20.47
C TYR A 315 9.18 22.25 21.61
#